data_e38c068850acf8c38efcf40a07e4ad3c
#
_entry.id   e38c068850acf8c38efcf40a07e4ad3c
#
_cell.length_a   1.000
_cell.length_b   1.000
_cell.length_c   1.000
_cell.angle_alpha   90.00
_cell.angle_beta   90.00
_cell.angle_gamma   90.00
#
_symmetry.space_group_name_H-M   'P 1'
#
loop_
_entity.id
_entity.type
_entity.pdbx_description
1 polymer ?
#
loop_
_entity_poly.entity_id
_entity_poly.type
_entity_poly.pdbx_seq_one_letter_code
_entity_poly.pdbx_strand_id
1 'polypeptide(L)'
;IIINANQHLAAPKQEEATVTSVVPKEESMPVVSEVIVEEQQETTSTSTHLPQAIQRLITLAKEMTPFDFMTSIKQQRNGYVSNGEQRIILDLVQVGTIPSEVINILIHYVLVVKNNPTINKNLMDTIANDWSQKGIQTAEQAIEAVRQRDKEFKASRKVKNIMEILRKEEWLLFLTGR
;
A
#
# COMPACT_ATOMS: atom_id res chain seq x y z
N ILE A 1 -43.72 43.06 14.88
CA ILE A 1 -44.99 42.60 15.43
C ILE A 1 -45.02 41.08 15.35
N ILE A 2 -44.92 40.48 16.53
CA ILE A 2 -45.61 39.31 17.13
C ILE A 2 -45.13 37.93 16.63
N ILE A 3 -44.28 37.18 17.41
CA ILE A 3 -44.59 36.30 18.56
C ILE A 3 -45.44 35.05 18.17
N ASN A 4 -44.89 33.87 18.34
CA ASN A 4 -45.22 32.83 19.33
C ASN A 4 -44.55 31.49 18.91
N ALA A 5 -43.72 30.84 19.66
CA ALA A 5 -43.89 30.15 20.94
C ALA A 5 -44.92 29.01 20.90
N ASN A 6 -44.46 27.82 21.04
CA ASN A 6 -44.90 26.81 22.03
C ASN A 6 -44.46 25.40 21.58
N GLN A 7 -43.61 24.73 22.33
CA GLN A 7 -43.83 23.91 23.54
C GLN A 7 -44.68 22.65 23.32
N HIS A 8 -44.15 21.60 23.60
CA HIS A 8 -44.38 20.58 24.65
C HIS A 8 -44.25 19.16 24.07
N LEU A 9 -43.30 18.42 24.55
CA LEU A 9 -43.35 17.49 25.72
C LEU A 9 -44.00 16.13 25.40
N ALA A 10 -43.24 15.10 25.52
CA ALA A 10 -43.43 13.97 26.45
C ALA A 10 -42.97 12.63 25.86
N ALA A 11 -41.98 12.05 26.50
CA ALA A 11 -41.84 10.59 26.59
C ALA A 11 -42.95 10.04 27.51
N PRO A 12 -43.36 8.79 27.37
CA PRO A 12 -43.10 7.91 28.46
C PRO A 12 -42.74 6.43 28.09
N LYS A 13 -41.87 5.90 28.92
CA LYS A 13 -42.04 4.72 29.80
C LYS A 13 -42.00 3.31 29.20
N GLN A 14 -40.97 2.66 29.67
CA GLN A 14 -40.77 1.27 30.03
C GLN A 14 -42.03 0.45 30.33
N GLU A 15 -42.04 -0.79 29.87
CA GLU A 15 -42.60 -1.90 30.63
C GLU A 15 -41.74 -3.16 30.50
N GLU A 16 -41.38 -3.64 31.64
CA GLU A 16 -40.65 -4.84 32.00
C GLU A 16 -41.65 -5.99 32.13
N ALA A 17 -41.31 -7.20 31.69
CA ALA A 17 -41.76 -8.44 32.29
C ALA A 17 -40.98 -9.61 31.67
N THR A 18 -40.03 -10.15 32.35
CA THR A 18 -39.93 -11.30 33.26
C THR A 18 -40.03 -12.69 32.62
N VAL A 19 -38.87 -13.33 32.71
CA VAL A 19 -38.55 -14.73 33.15
C VAL A 19 -39.27 -15.94 32.52
N THR A 20 -38.49 -16.87 31.94
CA THR A 20 -38.38 -18.19 32.55
C THR A 20 -37.24 -18.99 31.92
N SER A 21 -36.33 -19.34 32.77
CA SER A 21 -35.34 -20.39 32.84
C SER A 21 -35.81 -21.76 32.31
N VAL A 22 -34.97 -22.47 31.55
CA VAL A 22 -34.66 -23.88 31.76
C VAL A 22 -33.34 -24.24 31.05
N VAL A 23 -32.32 -24.60 31.80
CA VAL A 23 -31.21 -25.52 31.54
C VAL A 23 -31.55 -26.79 32.30
N PRO A 24 -31.18 -28.01 31.97
CA PRO A 24 -29.86 -28.50 31.60
C PRO A 24 -29.85 -29.73 30.65
N LYS A 25 -28.70 -30.09 30.05
CA LYS A 25 -27.98 -31.31 30.43
C LYS A 25 -26.79 -31.57 29.48
N GLU A 26 -25.68 -31.83 30.10
CA GLU A 26 -24.44 -32.40 29.59
C GLU A 26 -24.65 -33.73 28.83
N GLU A 27 -23.81 -33.95 27.82
CA GLU A 27 -23.01 -35.18 27.75
C GLU A 27 -21.94 -35.10 26.65
N SER A 28 -20.70 -35.13 27.12
CA SER A 28 -19.54 -35.96 26.77
C SER A 28 -18.94 -35.87 25.39
N MET A 29 -17.67 -35.45 25.44
CA MET A 29 -16.61 -35.63 24.42
C MET A 29 -16.36 -37.12 24.13
N PRO A 30 -15.72 -37.45 22.98
CA PRO A 30 -14.32 -37.76 23.09
C PRO A 30 -13.40 -37.07 22.09
N VAL A 31 -12.24 -36.76 22.59
CA VAL A 31 -10.97 -36.45 21.99
C VAL A 31 -10.56 -37.54 20.99
N VAL A 32 -10.22 -37.14 19.75
CA VAL A 32 -9.16 -37.82 19.00
C VAL A 32 -8.37 -36.78 18.18
N SER A 33 -7.12 -36.69 18.52
CA SER A 33 -6.05 -36.05 17.80
C SER A 33 -5.92 -36.66 16.39
N GLU A 34 -5.83 -35.81 15.37
CA GLU A 34 -5.04 -36.17 14.21
C GLU A 34 -4.49 -34.88 13.57
N VAL A 35 -3.21 -34.69 13.81
CA VAL A 35 -2.33 -33.76 13.13
C VAL A 35 -2.18 -34.25 11.71
N ILE A 36 -2.81 -33.59 10.76
CA ILE A 36 -2.46 -33.75 9.35
C ILE A 36 -1.62 -32.55 8.96
N VAL A 37 -0.32 -32.80 8.94
CA VAL A 37 0.68 -32.00 8.27
C VAL A 37 0.46 -32.21 6.77
N GLU A 38 -0.27 -31.31 6.12
CA GLU A 38 -0.29 -31.25 4.66
C GLU A 38 0.98 -30.54 4.16
N GLU A 39 1.93 -31.38 3.87
CA GLU A 39 3.10 -31.13 3.04
C GLU A 39 2.60 -30.83 1.63
N GLN A 40 2.49 -29.54 1.26
CA GLN A 40 2.12 -29.15 -0.11
C GLN A 40 3.31 -29.36 -1.01
N GLN A 41 3.23 -30.45 -1.76
CA GLN A 41 4.10 -30.79 -2.88
C GLN A 41 4.24 -29.63 -3.85
N GLU A 42 5.49 -29.21 -4.03
CA GLU A 42 5.97 -28.44 -5.17
C GLU A 42 5.69 -29.19 -6.47
N THR A 43 4.68 -28.78 -7.20
CA THR A 43 4.57 -29.14 -8.61
C THR A 43 5.30 -28.10 -9.45
N THR A 44 6.45 -28.48 -9.94
CA THR A 44 7.27 -27.79 -10.95
C THR A 44 6.49 -27.64 -12.24
N SER A 45 5.98 -26.44 -12.50
CA SER A 45 5.67 -25.97 -13.83
C SER A 45 6.36 -24.63 -14.05
N THR A 46 7.19 -24.56 -15.07
CA THR A 46 7.99 -23.45 -15.57
C THR A 46 7.12 -22.28 -16.03
N SER A 47 6.51 -21.58 -15.10
CA SER A 47 6.09 -20.20 -15.25
C SER A 47 6.95 -19.41 -14.26
N THR A 48 7.46 -18.29 -14.67
CA THR A 48 8.24 -17.32 -13.86
C THR A 48 7.46 -17.01 -12.59
N HIS A 49 7.62 -17.83 -11.55
CA HIS A 49 6.82 -17.75 -10.34
C HIS A 49 7.31 -16.54 -9.54
N LEU A 50 6.60 -15.43 -9.68
CA LEU A 50 6.81 -14.26 -8.85
C LEU A 50 6.67 -14.68 -7.37
N PRO A 51 7.53 -14.19 -6.46
CA PRO A 51 7.41 -14.47 -5.04
C PRO A 51 5.98 -14.24 -4.54
N GLN A 52 5.49 -15.10 -3.67
CA GLN A 52 4.10 -15.07 -3.17
C GLN A 52 3.69 -13.68 -2.64
N ALA A 53 4.62 -12.96 -2.00
CA ALA A 53 4.38 -11.59 -1.53
C ALA A 53 4.04 -10.62 -2.68
N ILE A 54 4.70 -10.78 -3.83
CA ILE A 54 4.45 -9.95 -5.01
C ILE A 54 3.11 -10.31 -5.65
N GLN A 55 2.75 -11.59 -5.69
CA GLN A 55 1.44 -12.01 -6.18
C GLN A 55 0.32 -11.43 -5.33
N ARG A 56 0.44 -11.48 -4.00
CA ARG A 56 -0.53 -10.85 -3.08
C ARG A 56 -0.62 -9.35 -3.31
N LEU A 57 0.51 -8.67 -3.52
CA LEU A 57 0.52 -7.24 -3.83
C LEU A 57 -0.22 -6.93 -5.12
N ILE A 58 -0.01 -7.73 -6.18
CA ILE A 58 -0.73 -7.59 -7.46
C ILE A 58 -2.24 -7.77 -7.26
N THR A 59 -2.65 -8.81 -6.54
CA THR A 59 -4.07 -9.05 -6.25
C THR A 59 -4.70 -7.87 -5.53
N LEU A 60 -4.08 -7.40 -4.44
CA LEU A 60 -4.56 -6.24 -3.70
C LEU A 60 -4.59 -4.96 -4.56
N ALA A 61 -3.59 -4.78 -5.42
CA ALA A 61 -3.54 -3.63 -6.32
C ALA A 61 -4.68 -3.63 -7.35
N LYS A 62 -5.14 -4.80 -7.78
CA LYS A 62 -6.27 -4.96 -8.71
C LYS A 62 -7.64 -4.82 -8.05
N GLU A 63 -7.76 -5.26 -6.80
CA GLU A 63 -9.04 -5.32 -6.09
C GLU A 63 -9.40 -4.01 -5.36
N MET A 64 -8.41 -3.24 -4.94
CA MET A 64 -8.63 -2.05 -4.10
C MET A 64 -8.64 -0.75 -4.91
N THR A 65 -9.48 0.21 -4.47
CA THR A 65 -9.38 1.58 -4.97
C THR A 65 -8.06 2.23 -4.50
N PRO A 66 -7.50 3.20 -5.23
CA PRO A 66 -6.26 3.87 -4.81
C PRO A 66 -6.34 4.54 -3.44
N PHE A 67 -7.49 5.06 -3.06
CA PHE A 67 -7.71 5.65 -1.75
C PHE A 67 -7.69 4.60 -0.63
N ASP A 68 -8.41 3.48 -0.81
CA ASP A 68 -8.47 2.40 0.19
C ASP A 68 -7.12 1.72 0.33
N PHE A 69 -6.41 1.50 -0.78
CA PHE A 69 -5.08 0.93 -0.81
C PHE A 69 -4.08 1.81 -0.02
N MET A 70 -4.08 3.12 -0.26
CA MET A 70 -3.23 4.04 0.51
C MET A 70 -3.62 4.06 1.98
N THR A 71 -4.92 4.08 2.28
CA THR A 71 -5.43 4.08 3.65
C THR A 71 -4.96 2.84 4.41
N SER A 72 -5.03 1.66 3.79
CA SER A 72 -4.57 0.40 4.41
C SER A 72 -3.07 0.44 4.75
N ILE A 73 -2.22 0.94 3.85
CA ILE A 73 -0.78 1.09 4.10
C ILE A 73 -0.52 2.08 5.25
N LYS A 74 -1.23 3.21 5.25
CA LYS A 74 -1.08 4.23 6.31
C LYS A 74 -1.50 3.69 7.68
N GLN A 75 -2.62 2.99 7.75
CA GLN A 75 -3.11 2.36 9.00
C GLN A 75 -2.12 1.33 9.56
N GLN A 76 -1.52 0.48 8.71
CA GLN A 76 -0.48 -0.46 9.13
C GLN A 76 0.75 0.22 9.74
N ARG A 77 0.96 1.50 9.43
CA ARG A 77 2.06 2.33 9.94
C ARG A 77 1.61 3.29 11.05
N ASN A 78 0.42 3.11 11.61
CA ASN A 78 -0.19 4.01 12.60
C ASN A 78 -0.32 5.46 12.10
N GLY A 79 -0.47 5.64 10.80
CA GLY A 79 -0.64 6.93 10.14
C GLY A 79 -2.06 7.14 9.64
N TYR A 80 -2.30 8.31 9.06
CA TYR A 80 -3.56 8.68 8.43
C TYR A 80 -3.31 9.29 7.05
N VAL A 81 -4.34 9.34 6.23
CA VAL A 81 -4.31 9.98 4.91
C VAL A 81 -4.70 11.44 5.08
N SER A 82 -3.80 12.35 4.72
CA SER A 82 -4.06 13.79 4.75
C SER A 82 -4.92 14.24 3.54
N ASN A 83 -5.60 15.38 3.68
CA ASN A 83 -6.36 15.96 2.57
C ASN A 83 -5.50 16.26 1.33
N GLY A 84 -4.23 16.63 1.54
CA GLY A 84 -3.28 16.85 0.46
C GLY A 84 -2.98 15.57 -0.30
N GLU A 85 -2.75 14.46 0.38
CA GLU A 85 -2.52 13.15 -0.22
C GLU A 85 -3.75 12.64 -0.96
N GLN A 86 -4.94 12.84 -0.38
CA GLN A 86 -6.20 12.48 -1.04
C GLN A 86 -6.38 13.22 -2.38
N ARG A 87 -6.07 14.51 -2.43
CA ARG A 87 -6.13 15.30 -3.67
C ARG A 87 -5.15 14.79 -4.72
N ILE A 88 -3.93 14.43 -4.33
CA ILE A 88 -2.93 13.86 -5.26
C ILE A 88 -3.47 12.58 -5.91
N ILE A 89 -4.08 11.68 -5.13
CA ILE A 89 -4.69 10.45 -5.66
C ILE A 89 -5.86 10.76 -6.59
N LEU A 90 -6.75 11.68 -6.19
CA LEU A 90 -7.88 12.09 -7.03
C LEU A 90 -7.41 12.69 -8.37
N ASP A 91 -6.39 13.55 -8.35
CA ASP A 91 -5.82 14.14 -9.56
C ASP A 91 -5.32 13.04 -10.51
N LEU A 92 -4.56 12.06 -10.00
CA LEU A 92 -4.04 10.95 -10.82
C LEU A 92 -5.14 10.08 -11.43
N VAL A 93 -6.18 9.77 -10.65
CA VAL A 93 -7.34 8.99 -11.11
C VAL A 93 -8.14 9.79 -12.16
N GLN A 94 -8.34 11.09 -11.96
CA GLN A 94 -9.07 11.96 -12.89
C GLN A 94 -8.34 12.16 -14.21
N VAL A 95 -7.02 12.29 -14.19
CA VAL A 95 -6.20 12.37 -15.41
C VAL A 95 -6.33 11.10 -16.24
N GLY A 96 -6.48 9.92 -15.61
CA GLY A 96 -6.82 8.66 -16.27
C GLY A 96 -5.75 8.12 -17.23
N THR A 97 -4.51 8.61 -17.15
CA THR A 97 -3.42 8.18 -18.05
C THR A 97 -2.87 6.80 -17.68
N ILE A 98 -3.02 6.40 -16.42
CA ILE A 98 -2.63 5.09 -15.90
C ILE A 98 -3.78 4.46 -15.10
N PRO A 99 -3.97 3.13 -15.17
CA PRO A 99 -5.05 2.43 -14.44
C PRO A 99 -4.87 2.49 -12.92
N SER A 100 -5.97 2.29 -12.19
CA SER A 100 -5.97 2.28 -10.72
C SER A 100 -5.00 1.27 -10.12
N GLU A 101 -4.87 0.08 -10.71
CA GLU A 101 -3.91 -0.93 -10.26
C GLU A 101 -2.45 -0.46 -10.38
N VAL A 102 -2.12 0.31 -11.42
CA VAL A 102 -0.80 0.91 -11.60
C VAL A 102 -0.56 2.03 -10.59
N ILE A 103 -1.59 2.86 -10.30
CA ILE A 103 -1.54 3.88 -9.24
C ILE A 103 -1.28 3.21 -7.89
N ASN A 104 -1.89 2.05 -7.59
CA ASN A 104 -1.68 1.31 -6.36
C ASN A 104 -0.23 0.83 -6.20
N ILE A 105 0.38 0.31 -7.27
CA ILE A 105 1.80 -0.04 -7.25
C ILE A 105 2.69 1.20 -7.07
N LEU A 106 2.33 2.33 -7.66
CA LEU A 106 3.05 3.59 -7.46
C LEU A 106 2.99 4.07 -6.00
N ILE A 107 1.80 4.02 -5.38
CA ILE A 107 1.61 4.32 -3.95
C ILE A 107 2.49 3.40 -3.09
N HIS A 108 2.46 2.09 -3.34
CA HIS A 108 3.30 1.12 -2.66
C HIS A 108 4.78 1.45 -2.81
N TYR A 109 5.23 1.76 -4.03
CA TYR A 109 6.62 2.13 -4.29
C TYR A 109 7.06 3.33 -3.46
N VAL A 110 6.28 4.40 -3.45
CA VAL A 110 6.64 5.63 -2.73
C VAL A 110 6.58 5.44 -1.20
N LEU A 111 5.50 4.87 -0.69
CA LEU A 111 5.32 4.71 0.75
C LEU A 111 6.15 3.57 1.33
N VAL A 112 6.18 2.39 0.68
CA VAL A 112 6.80 1.18 1.24
C VAL A 112 8.24 1.02 0.78
N VAL A 113 8.50 1.00 -0.54
CA VAL A 113 9.84 0.74 -1.07
C VAL A 113 10.79 1.91 -0.82
N LYS A 114 10.34 3.15 -1.07
CA LYS A 114 11.11 4.37 -0.76
C LYS A 114 11.02 4.78 0.71
N ASN A 115 10.15 4.14 1.48
CA ASN A 115 9.90 4.41 2.88
C ASN A 115 9.59 5.89 3.19
N ASN A 116 8.88 6.55 2.30
CA ASN A 116 8.43 7.91 2.53
C ASN A 116 7.23 7.90 3.50
N PRO A 117 7.15 8.83 4.45
CA PRO A 117 6.00 8.93 5.36
C PRO A 117 4.75 9.44 4.64
N THR A 118 4.92 10.20 3.56
CA THR A 118 3.84 10.83 2.77
C THR A 118 4.11 10.70 1.28
N ILE A 119 3.05 10.80 0.47
CA ILE A 119 3.21 10.94 -0.97
C ILE A 119 3.44 12.42 -1.34
N ASN A 120 4.32 12.65 -2.32
CA ASN A 120 4.63 13.97 -2.82
C ASN A 120 4.10 14.11 -4.26
N LYS A 121 3.35 15.20 -4.54
CA LYS A 121 2.73 15.40 -5.84
C LYS A 121 3.74 15.36 -6.99
N ASN A 122 4.83 16.10 -6.90
CA ASN A 122 5.82 16.16 -7.98
C ASN A 122 6.44 14.79 -8.28
N LEU A 123 6.71 13.99 -7.22
CA LEU A 123 7.26 12.65 -7.39
C LEU A 123 6.23 11.71 -8.04
N MET A 124 4.97 11.75 -7.58
CA MET A 124 3.89 10.94 -8.12
C MET A 124 3.64 11.28 -9.59
N ASP A 125 3.50 12.56 -9.93
CA ASP A 125 3.27 13.03 -11.30
C ASP A 125 4.43 12.67 -12.22
N THR A 126 5.68 12.83 -11.77
CA THR A 126 6.87 12.48 -12.56
C THR A 126 6.89 11.00 -12.91
N ILE A 127 6.61 10.12 -11.94
CA ILE A 127 6.64 8.67 -12.18
C ILE A 127 5.42 8.25 -12.98
N ALA A 128 4.23 8.77 -12.69
CA ALA A 128 3.01 8.47 -13.43
C ALA A 128 3.14 8.85 -14.91
N ASN A 129 3.71 10.02 -15.19
CA ASN A 129 3.97 10.47 -16.56
C ASN A 129 5.00 9.59 -17.28
N ASP A 130 6.10 9.22 -16.63
CA ASP A 130 7.11 8.29 -17.18
C ASP A 130 6.48 6.92 -17.48
N TRP A 131 5.66 6.40 -16.58
CA TRP A 131 4.97 5.13 -16.77
C TRP A 131 3.91 5.17 -17.85
N SER A 132 3.17 6.27 -17.96
CA SER A 132 2.22 6.51 -19.05
C SER A 132 2.93 6.52 -20.40
N GLN A 133 4.05 7.23 -20.53
CA GLN A 133 4.85 7.27 -21.77
C GLN A 133 5.44 5.91 -22.15
N LYS A 134 5.76 5.06 -21.16
CA LYS A 134 6.23 3.69 -21.36
C LYS A 134 5.09 2.69 -21.64
N GLY A 135 3.84 3.13 -21.64
CA GLY A 135 2.66 2.28 -21.88
C GLY A 135 2.42 1.23 -20.77
N ILE A 136 2.77 1.56 -19.52
CA ILE A 136 2.55 0.67 -18.38
C ILE A 136 1.08 0.73 -18.00
N GLN A 137 0.37 -0.40 -18.20
CA GLN A 137 -1.07 -0.51 -18.02
C GLN A 137 -1.49 -1.60 -17.02
N THR A 138 -0.54 -2.41 -16.51
CA THR A 138 -0.84 -3.47 -15.56
C THR A 138 0.04 -3.41 -14.31
N ALA A 139 -0.45 -3.98 -13.21
CA ALA A 139 0.30 -4.03 -11.96
C ALA A 139 1.63 -4.78 -12.10
N GLU A 140 1.67 -5.84 -12.92
CA GLU A 140 2.87 -6.62 -13.20
C GLU A 140 3.94 -5.78 -13.91
N GLN A 141 3.55 -5.03 -14.95
CA GLN A 141 4.43 -4.10 -15.67
C GLN A 141 4.95 -3.01 -14.73
N ALA A 142 4.09 -2.48 -13.87
CA ALA A 142 4.48 -1.47 -12.88
C ALA A 142 5.51 -2.01 -11.87
N ILE A 143 5.37 -3.26 -11.41
CA ILE A 143 6.35 -3.89 -10.53
C ILE A 143 7.69 -4.06 -11.22
N GLU A 144 7.71 -4.48 -12.49
CA GLU A 144 8.97 -4.59 -13.22
C GLU A 144 9.61 -3.21 -13.46
N ALA A 145 8.81 -2.17 -13.73
CA ALA A 145 9.30 -0.80 -13.82
C ALA A 145 9.92 -0.32 -12.49
N VAL A 146 9.33 -0.66 -11.35
CA VAL A 146 9.91 -0.39 -10.02
C VAL A 146 11.27 -1.08 -9.86
N ARG A 147 11.36 -2.37 -10.22
CA ARG A 147 12.61 -3.13 -10.14
C ARG A 147 13.70 -2.52 -10.99
N GLN A 148 13.38 -2.14 -12.22
CA GLN A 148 14.32 -1.51 -13.14
C GLN A 148 14.79 -0.16 -12.60
N ARG A 149 13.86 0.68 -12.12
CA ARG A 149 14.20 1.99 -11.53
C ARG A 149 15.12 1.86 -10.31
N ASP A 150 14.91 0.87 -9.47
CA ASP A 150 15.78 0.62 -8.32
C ASP A 150 17.18 0.14 -8.73
N LYS A 151 17.29 -0.69 -9.76
CA LYS A 151 18.59 -1.09 -10.33
C LYS A 151 19.36 0.11 -10.86
N GLU A 152 18.71 0.96 -11.65
CA GLU A 152 19.27 2.19 -12.21
C GLU A 152 19.73 3.17 -11.12
N PHE A 153 18.89 3.35 -10.08
CA PHE A 153 19.24 4.21 -8.94
C PHE A 153 20.47 3.70 -8.17
N LYS A 154 20.54 2.39 -7.93
CA LYS A 154 21.70 1.77 -7.27
C LYS A 154 22.97 1.89 -8.13
N ALA A 155 22.86 1.67 -9.44
CA ALA A 155 23.97 1.83 -10.38
C ALA A 155 24.47 3.27 -10.42
N SER A 156 23.56 4.24 -10.58
CA SER A 156 23.90 5.68 -10.61
C SER A 156 24.57 6.14 -9.31
N ARG A 157 24.09 5.64 -8.16
CA ARG A 157 24.69 5.95 -6.85
C ARG A 157 26.11 5.40 -6.72
N LYS A 158 26.33 4.16 -7.22
CA LYS A 158 27.66 3.55 -7.24
C LYS A 158 28.64 4.36 -8.11
N VAL A 159 28.22 4.74 -9.32
CA VAL A 159 29.03 5.58 -10.23
C VAL A 159 29.35 6.93 -9.59
N LYS A 160 28.34 7.59 -8.99
CA LYS A 160 28.56 8.88 -8.30
C LYS A 160 29.58 8.78 -7.17
N ASN A 161 29.52 7.73 -6.36
CA ASN A 161 30.51 7.49 -5.30
C ASN A 161 31.92 7.28 -5.84
N ILE A 162 32.06 6.49 -6.93
CA ILE A 162 33.36 6.27 -7.59
C ILE A 162 33.93 7.60 -8.14
N MET A 163 33.11 8.40 -8.82
CA MET A 163 33.51 9.71 -9.33
C MET A 163 33.94 10.68 -8.23
N GLU A 164 33.29 10.63 -7.09
CA GLU A 164 33.67 11.46 -5.92
C GLU A 164 35.00 11.02 -5.32
N ILE A 165 35.27 9.72 -5.25
CA ILE A 165 36.56 9.17 -4.79
C ILE A 165 37.68 9.59 -5.75
N LEU A 166 37.51 9.41 -7.07
CA LEU A 166 38.49 9.80 -8.09
C LEU A 166 38.80 11.30 -8.03
N ARG A 167 37.77 12.14 -7.87
CA ARG A 167 37.96 13.59 -7.73
C ARG A 167 38.79 13.95 -6.50
N LYS A 168 38.61 13.23 -5.39
CA LYS A 168 39.41 13.42 -4.18
C LYS A 168 40.87 13.01 -4.39
N GLU A 169 41.12 11.93 -5.12
CA GLU A 169 42.47 11.47 -5.45
C GLU A 169 43.19 12.46 -6.38
N GLU A 170 42.54 12.99 -7.41
CA GLU A 170 43.10 14.03 -8.28
C GLU A 170 43.46 15.28 -7.47
N TRP A 171 42.62 15.69 -6.52
CA TRP A 171 42.88 16.83 -5.64
C TRP A 171 44.10 16.58 -4.76
N LEU A 172 44.28 15.38 -4.23
CA LEU A 172 45.43 14.98 -3.42
C LEU A 172 46.73 15.00 -4.25
N LEU A 173 46.70 14.52 -5.48
CA LEU A 173 47.85 14.57 -6.41
C LEU A 173 48.22 16.01 -6.76
N PHE A 174 47.25 16.88 -6.97
CA PHE A 174 47.48 18.31 -7.21
C PHE A 174 48.13 19.00 -5.98
N LEU A 175 47.67 18.68 -4.77
CA LEU A 175 48.21 19.25 -3.51
C LEU A 175 49.61 18.72 -3.16
N THR A 176 49.95 17.49 -3.55
CA THR A 176 51.25 16.87 -3.24
C THR A 176 52.34 17.14 -4.31
N GLY A 177 51.99 17.81 -5.39
CA GLY A 177 53.00 18.30 -6.41
C GLY A 177 53.75 17.18 -7.11
N ARG A 178 53.18 16.00 -7.26
CA ARG A 178 53.77 14.90 -8.05
C ARG A 178 53.04 14.67 -9.34
#